data_579a651a504d13c67810237fdcae92a2
#
_entry.id   579a651a504d13c67810237fdcae92a2
#
_cell.length_a   1.000
_cell.length_b   1.000
_cell.length_c   1.000
_cell.angle_alpha   90.00
_cell.angle_beta   90.00
_cell.angle_gamma   90.00
#
_symmetry.space_group_name_H-M   'P 1'
#
loop_
_entity.id
_entity.type
_entity.pdbx_description
1 polymer ?
#
loop_
_entity_poly.entity_id
_entity_poly.type
_entity_poly.pdbx_seq_one_letter_code
_entity_poly.pdbx_strand_id
1 'polypeptide(L)'
;MYENSGTGAVPTRRALLGTGGGLLAAGLLAGSAGPAAAQDRTATATKDPSTGDVHAALRRLERTHRARVGAYAHNTRTGATVAYRADRRVPLCSVFKALAVGAVLRDLDHHGETLARRIHYTRADLIDNSPVTAAHLATGMTIAGLCAAAVQRSDNTAANLLLRELGGPTAITGFARSLGDRHTRLDRWEPDLNSAEPWRRTDTTTPAAIGRTFARLLVGDALTPVDRARLTAWMKANETNTDRFRAALPRDWAIADKTGTGSYGTANDAGVAWTPDGTPIVLAVLTGSAEQSAPGNDRLVADVTRVLARAVTR
;
A
#
# COMPACT_ATOMS: atom_id res chain seq x y z
N MET A 1 34.51 -25.68 46.55
CA MET A 1 34.92 -27.11 46.31
C MET A 1 34.33 -27.52 45.00
N TYR A 2 35.25 -27.99 44.20
CA TYR A 2 35.22 -28.65 42.90
C TYR A 2 35.05 -27.83 41.63
N GLU A 3 36.19 -27.52 41.08
CA GLU A 3 36.54 -27.40 39.68
C GLU A 3 36.13 -28.66 38.86
N ASN A 4 35.83 -28.50 37.61
CA ASN A 4 36.67 -29.13 36.61
C ASN A 4 36.43 -28.63 35.18
N SER A 5 37.48 -28.28 34.57
CA SER A 5 37.88 -27.98 33.22
C SER A 5 37.63 -29.13 32.22
N GLY A 6 37.40 -28.78 30.96
CA GLY A 6 37.41 -29.70 29.82
C GLY A 6 37.63 -29.00 28.51
N THR A 7 38.87 -28.83 28.14
CA THR A 7 39.41 -28.41 26.85
C THR A 7 39.35 -29.51 25.80
N GLY A 8 39.25 -29.18 24.51
CA GLY A 8 39.54 -30.10 23.38
C GLY A 8 38.91 -29.57 22.08
N ALA A 9 39.58 -28.94 21.29
CA ALA A 9 40.59 -29.23 20.27
C ALA A 9 39.96 -29.21 18.84
N VAL A 10 40.49 -28.28 18.04
CA VAL A 10 40.36 -28.14 16.58
C VAL A 10 41.15 -29.23 15.88
N PRO A 11 40.78 -29.71 14.70
CA PRO A 11 41.79 -30.13 13.73
C PRO A 11 41.69 -29.39 12.39
N THR A 12 42.87 -29.03 11.94
CA THR A 12 43.29 -28.44 10.69
C THR A 12 43.45 -29.48 9.55
N ARG A 13 43.15 -29.01 8.32
CA ARG A 13 43.75 -29.30 7.00
C ARG A 13 44.25 -30.71 6.66
N ARG A 14 43.87 -31.12 5.43
CA ARG A 14 44.83 -31.66 4.48
C ARG A 14 44.36 -31.57 3.03
N ALA A 15 45.18 -30.93 2.20
CA ALA A 15 45.15 -30.92 0.74
C ALA A 15 45.72 -32.26 0.21
N LEU A 16 45.26 -32.73 -0.95
CA LEU A 16 45.94 -33.72 -1.75
C LEU A 16 45.80 -33.38 -3.23
N LEU A 17 46.94 -33.06 -3.82
CA LEU A 17 47.23 -33.01 -5.24
C LEU A 17 47.36 -34.43 -5.79
N GLY A 18 46.85 -34.69 -7.00
CA GLY A 18 47.09 -35.92 -7.76
C GLY A 18 47.10 -35.60 -9.25
N THR A 19 48.26 -35.56 -9.82
CA THR A 19 48.60 -35.51 -11.25
C THR A 19 48.51 -36.88 -11.88
N GLY A 20 48.02 -36.97 -13.15
CA GLY A 20 48.14 -38.20 -13.96
C GLY A 20 47.69 -37.91 -15.39
N GLY A 21 48.66 -37.83 -16.29
CA GLY A 21 48.45 -37.63 -17.73
C GLY A 21 48.23 -38.94 -18.49
N GLY A 22 47.77 -38.88 -19.71
CA GLY A 22 47.62 -39.98 -20.67
C GLY A 22 47.20 -39.45 -22.04
N LEU A 23 48.08 -39.66 -23.00
CA LEU A 23 48.01 -39.21 -24.39
C LEU A 23 47.34 -40.23 -25.34
N LEU A 24 46.77 -39.68 -26.43
CA LEU A 24 46.65 -40.22 -27.81
C LEU A 24 45.54 -41.23 -28.17
N ALA A 25 44.64 -40.80 -29.06
CA ALA A 25 44.58 -41.41 -30.44
C ALA A 25 43.65 -40.58 -31.34
N ALA A 26 44.18 -40.24 -32.53
CA ALA A 26 43.50 -39.54 -33.60
C ALA A 26 42.58 -40.50 -34.36
N GLY A 27 41.39 -40.05 -34.73
CA GLY A 27 40.47 -40.70 -35.70
C GLY A 27 39.80 -39.65 -36.54
N LEU A 28 40.30 -39.46 -37.76
CA LEU A 28 39.68 -38.67 -38.82
C LEU A 28 38.48 -39.41 -39.41
N LEU A 29 37.29 -38.82 -39.28
CA LEU A 29 36.16 -39.14 -40.15
C LEU A 29 35.60 -37.81 -40.68
N ALA A 30 35.79 -37.61 -41.96
CA ALA A 30 35.20 -36.52 -42.70
C ALA A 30 33.70 -36.76 -42.89
N GLY A 31 32.86 -36.00 -42.24
CA GLY A 31 31.41 -35.91 -42.46
C GLY A 31 31.05 -34.53 -42.95
N SER A 32 30.52 -34.46 -44.16
CA SER A 32 30.02 -33.25 -44.81
C SER A 32 28.95 -32.58 -44.01
N ALA A 33 29.26 -31.41 -43.43
CA ALA A 33 28.26 -30.56 -42.79
C ALA A 33 27.63 -29.63 -43.88
N GLY A 34 26.35 -29.81 -44.14
CA GLY A 34 25.52 -28.83 -44.82
C GLY A 34 25.31 -27.58 -43.97
N PRO A 35 25.02 -26.41 -44.53
CA PRO A 35 24.85 -25.20 -43.78
C PRO A 35 23.58 -25.28 -42.92
N ALA A 36 23.77 -25.38 -41.59
CA ALA A 36 22.70 -25.17 -40.65
C ALA A 36 22.26 -23.70 -40.75
N ALA A 37 21.06 -23.47 -41.23
CA ALA A 37 20.41 -22.17 -41.18
C ALA A 37 20.33 -21.76 -39.67
N ALA A 38 21.15 -20.80 -39.30
CA ALA A 38 21.02 -20.10 -38.01
C ALA A 38 19.66 -19.37 -38.04
N GLN A 39 18.66 -19.95 -37.36
CA GLN A 39 17.45 -19.24 -37.03
C GLN A 39 17.84 -18.14 -36.03
N ASP A 40 17.97 -16.95 -36.57
CA ASP A 40 18.12 -15.72 -35.80
C ASP A 40 16.84 -15.52 -34.97
N ARG A 41 16.87 -16.07 -33.72
CA ARG A 41 15.87 -15.72 -32.73
C ARG A 41 16.24 -14.33 -32.26
N THR A 42 15.81 -13.33 -33.01
CA THR A 42 15.69 -11.97 -32.50
C THR A 42 14.74 -12.01 -31.31
N ALA A 43 15.30 -12.22 -30.12
CA ALA A 43 14.63 -11.89 -28.88
C ALA A 43 14.33 -10.39 -28.98
N THR A 44 13.08 -10.07 -29.27
CA THR A 44 12.55 -8.71 -29.18
C THR A 44 12.76 -8.30 -27.73
N ALA A 45 13.86 -7.59 -27.45
CA ALA A 45 14.06 -6.92 -26.19
C ALA A 45 12.87 -5.98 -26.02
N THR A 46 11.96 -6.34 -25.13
CA THR A 46 10.84 -5.48 -24.74
C THR A 46 11.46 -4.26 -24.09
N LYS A 47 11.52 -3.17 -24.87
CA LYS A 47 12.03 -1.86 -24.42
C LYS A 47 11.24 -1.48 -23.15
N ASP A 48 11.95 -1.16 -22.08
CA ASP A 48 11.31 -0.68 -20.86
C ASP A 48 10.39 0.50 -21.20
N PRO A 49 9.14 0.51 -20.72
CA PRO A 49 8.22 1.59 -21.04
C PRO A 49 8.77 2.90 -20.49
N SER A 50 8.95 3.86 -21.38
CA SER A 50 9.32 5.21 -21.00
C SER A 50 8.23 5.82 -20.10
N THR A 51 8.57 6.83 -19.30
CA THR A 51 7.56 7.61 -18.54
C THR A 51 6.44 8.10 -19.46
N GLY A 52 6.75 8.43 -20.73
CA GLY A 52 5.79 8.82 -21.75
C GLY A 52 4.78 7.71 -22.07
N ASP A 53 5.22 6.47 -22.17
CA ASP A 53 4.36 5.31 -22.46
C ASP A 53 3.41 5.01 -21.29
N VAL A 54 3.91 5.11 -20.05
CA VAL A 54 3.10 4.95 -18.84
C VAL A 54 2.02 6.02 -18.79
N HIS A 55 2.37 7.28 -19.00
CA HIS A 55 1.40 8.40 -19.02
C HIS A 55 0.38 8.24 -20.17
N ALA A 56 0.80 7.74 -21.35
CA ALA A 56 -0.11 7.47 -22.45
C ALA A 56 -1.12 6.37 -22.10
N ALA A 57 -0.66 5.29 -21.43
CA ALA A 57 -1.54 4.23 -20.94
C ALA A 57 -2.57 4.75 -19.94
N LEU A 58 -2.14 5.56 -18.95
CA LEU A 58 -3.04 6.16 -17.96
C LEU A 58 -4.06 7.11 -18.59
N ARG A 59 -3.65 7.94 -19.56
CA ARG A 59 -4.58 8.78 -20.33
C ARG A 59 -5.60 7.94 -21.13
N ARG A 60 -5.20 6.80 -21.64
CA ARG A 60 -6.13 5.88 -22.33
C ARG A 60 -7.17 5.33 -21.35
N LEU A 61 -6.76 4.90 -20.15
CA LEU A 61 -7.68 4.44 -19.11
C LEU A 61 -8.68 5.55 -18.71
N GLU A 62 -8.24 6.79 -18.51
CA GLU A 62 -9.14 7.92 -18.26
C GLU A 62 -10.22 8.07 -19.32
N ARG A 63 -9.83 7.99 -20.62
CA ARG A 63 -10.81 8.09 -21.73
C ARG A 63 -11.76 6.92 -21.78
N THR A 64 -11.24 5.68 -21.63
CA THR A 64 -12.05 4.46 -21.67
C THR A 64 -13.10 4.44 -20.56
N HIS A 65 -12.73 4.88 -19.37
CA HIS A 65 -13.60 4.86 -18.19
C HIS A 65 -14.33 6.20 -17.94
N ARG A 66 -14.12 7.22 -18.79
CA ARG A 66 -14.67 8.58 -18.61
C ARG A 66 -14.43 9.14 -17.19
N ALA A 67 -13.27 8.86 -16.64
CA ALA A 67 -12.90 9.20 -15.28
C ALA A 67 -11.58 10.00 -15.24
N ARG A 68 -11.31 10.64 -14.13
CA ARG A 68 -10.02 11.29 -13.82
C ARG A 68 -9.20 10.36 -12.96
N VAL A 69 -7.90 10.30 -13.22
CA VAL A 69 -6.93 9.50 -12.47
C VAL A 69 -5.83 10.41 -11.93
N GLY A 70 -5.55 10.30 -10.66
CA GLY A 70 -4.32 10.74 -10.04
C GLY A 70 -3.58 9.50 -9.51
N ALA A 71 -2.29 9.36 -9.84
CA ALA A 71 -1.55 8.15 -9.51
C ALA A 71 -0.12 8.46 -9.06
N TYR A 72 0.34 7.70 -8.07
CA TYR A 72 1.72 7.73 -7.59
C TYR A 72 2.17 6.32 -7.27
N ALA A 73 3.36 5.95 -7.73
CA ALA A 73 4.04 4.73 -7.35
C ALA A 73 5.52 5.00 -7.10
N HIS A 74 6.09 4.32 -6.11
CA HIS A 74 7.51 4.44 -5.78
C HIS A 74 8.07 3.11 -5.28
N ASN A 75 9.11 2.63 -5.94
CA ASN A 75 9.89 1.48 -5.48
C ASN A 75 10.98 1.99 -4.53
N THR A 76 10.90 1.63 -3.27
CA THR A 76 11.81 2.15 -2.24
C THR A 76 13.24 1.62 -2.35
N ARG A 77 13.45 0.52 -3.08
CA ARG A 77 14.77 -0.07 -3.29
C ARG A 77 15.51 0.56 -4.47
N THR A 78 14.81 0.70 -5.61
CA THR A 78 15.43 1.20 -6.86
C THR A 78 15.30 2.70 -7.04
N GLY A 79 14.38 3.35 -6.30
CA GLY A 79 14.03 4.77 -6.48
C GLY A 79 13.10 5.02 -7.69
N ALA A 80 12.76 3.99 -8.47
CA ALA A 80 11.85 4.12 -9.61
C ALA A 80 10.51 4.72 -9.17
N THR A 81 10.08 5.76 -9.89
CA THR A 81 8.88 6.52 -9.50
C THR A 81 8.02 6.82 -10.73
N VAL A 82 6.72 6.63 -10.58
CA VAL A 82 5.69 7.11 -11.51
C VAL A 82 4.83 8.14 -10.79
N ALA A 83 4.68 9.31 -11.39
CA ALA A 83 3.86 10.41 -10.88
C ALA A 83 2.96 10.94 -12.01
N TYR A 84 1.68 10.57 -11.97
CA TYR A 84 0.69 11.01 -12.95
C TYR A 84 -0.38 11.84 -12.28
N ARG A 85 -0.48 13.14 -12.63
CA ARG A 85 -1.33 14.12 -11.94
C ARG A 85 -1.19 14.05 -10.40
N ALA A 86 0.01 13.67 -9.96
CA ALA A 86 0.28 13.27 -8.58
C ALA A 86 0.18 14.43 -7.57
N ASP A 87 0.16 15.68 -8.05
CA ASP A 87 -0.02 16.90 -7.23
C ASP A 87 -1.44 17.48 -7.31
N ARG A 88 -2.35 16.83 -8.07
CA ARG A 88 -3.75 17.27 -8.15
C ARG A 88 -4.50 16.81 -6.90
N ARG A 89 -5.28 17.74 -6.32
CA ARG A 89 -6.14 17.41 -5.19
C ARG A 89 -7.28 16.50 -5.60
N VAL A 90 -7.54 15.50 -4.78
CA VAL A 90 -8.61 14.52 -4.94
C VAL A 90 -9.27 14.33 -3.58
N PRO A 91 -10.60 14.12 -3.50
CA PRO A 91 -11.27 13.77 -2.25
C PRO A 91 -10.60 12.57 -1.60
N LEU A 92 -10.36 12.68 -0.29
CA LEU A 92 -9.62 11.66 0.49
C LEU A 92 -10.50 10.45 0.80
N CYS A 93 -11.78 10.70 1.09
CA CYS A 93 -12.72 9.69 1.58
C CYS A 93 -12.09 8.85 2.70
N SER A 94 -12.50 7.61 2.87
CA SER A 94 -12.05 6.74 3.96
C SER A 94 -10.55 6.40 3.99
N VAL A 95 -9.73 6.87 3.05
CA VAL A 95 -8.26 6.70 3.09
C VAL A 95 -7.67 7.35 4.36
N PHE A 96 -8.30 8.40 4.89
CA PHE A 96 -7.87 9.05 6.13
C PHE A 96 -7.82 8.13 7.35
N LYS A 97 -8.61 7.04 7.36
CA LYS A 97 -8.74 6.13 8.51
C LYS A 97 -7.40 5.49 8.90
N ALA A 98 -6.53 5.25 7.92
CA ALA A 98 -5.17 4.79 8.21
C ALA A 98 -4.33 5.85 8.94
N LEU A 99 -4.53 7.13 8.59
CA LEU A 99 -3.87 8.25 9.29
C LEU A 99 -4.43 8.41 10.70
N ALA A 100 -5.75 8.24 10.88
CA ALA A 100 -6.39 8.30 12.19
C ALA A 100 -5.84 7.21 13.11
N VAL A 101 -5.72 5.97 12.62
CA VAL A 101 -5.11 4.87 13.39
C VAL A 101 -3.63 5.14 13.67
N GLY A 102 -2.88 5.67 12.69
CA GLY A 102 -1.49 6.08 12.90
C GLY A 102 -1.34 7.16 13.97
N ALA A 103 -2.27 8.15 14.00
CA ALA A 103 -2.30 9.19 15.02
C ALA A 103 -2.63 8.62 16.42
N VAL A 104 -3.60 7.71 16.52
CA VAL A 104 -3.91 7.03 17.80
C VAL A 104 -2.69 6.28 18.32
N LEU A 105 -2.01 5.52 17.49
CA LEU A 105 -0.82 4.74 17.86
C LEU A 105 0.33 5.62 18.31
N ARG A 106 0.59 6.73 17.61
CA ARG A 106 1.75 7.60 17.89
C ARG A 106 1.50 8.60 19.00
N ASP A 107 0.31 9.23 18.98
CA ASP A 107 0.06 10.44 19.76
C ASP A 107 -0.78 10.17 21.03
N LEU A 108 -1.52 9.05 21.08
CA LEU A 108 -2.39 8.73 22.20
C LEU A 108 -1.99 7.47 22.95
N ASP A 109 -1.41 6.46 22.27
CA ASP A 109 -1.13 5.18 22.93
C ASP A 109 0.23 5.20 23.61
N HIS A 110 0.18 5.09 24.93
CA HIS A 110 1.37 4.94 25.76
C HIS A 110 1.39 3.52 26.34
N HIS A 111 2.29 2.69 25.83
CA HIS A 111 2.49 1.30 26.28
C HIS A 111 1.27 0.38 26.18
N GLY A 112 0.32 0.67 25.29
CA GLY A 112 -0.89 -0.15 25.05
C GLY A 112 -2.06 0.20 25.96
N GLU A 113 -1.95 1.15 26.89
CA GLU A 113 -3.02 1.53 27.82
C GLU A 113 -4.22 2.14 27.08
N THR A 114 -3.98 3.07 26.16
CA THR A 114 -5.05 3.67 25.37
C THR A 114 -5.74 2.63 24.49
N LEU A 115 -4.99 1.76 23.84
CA LEU A 115 -5.54 0.72 22.98
C LEU A 115 -6.42 -0.28 23.75
N ALA A 116 -6.12 -0.56 25.01
CA ALA A 116 -6.92 -1.46 25.84
C ALA A 116 -8.21 -0.82 26.36
N ARG A 117 -8.27 0.53 26.42
CA ARG A 117 -9.45 1.26 26.91
C ARG A 117 -10.67 0.98 26.06
N ARG A 118 -11.81 0.70 26.73
CA ARG A 118 -13.09 0.42 26.08
C ARG A 118 -13.91 1.70 25.95
N ILE A 119 -14.44 1.92 24.76
CA ILE A 119 -15.39 2.98 24.44
C ILE A 119 -16.79 2.36 24.38
N HIS A 120 -17.71 2.91 25.16
CA HIS A 120 -19.15 2.66 25.02
C HIS A 120 -19.75 3.78 24.20
N TYR A 121 -20.59 3.43 23.28
CA TYR A 121 -21.30 4.34 22.37
C TYR A 121 -22.77 3.89 22.28
N THR A 122 -23.61 4.74 21.75
CA THR A 122 -25.05 4.55 21.71
C THR A 122 -25.56 4.34 20.29
N ARG A 123 -26.82 3.99 20.14
CA ARG A 123 -27.47 3.91 18.83
C ARG A 123 -27.42 5.25 18.06
N ALA A 124 -27.41 6.38 18.76
CA ALA A 124 -27.30 7.70 18.14
C ALA A 124 -25.93 7.98 17.52
N ASP A 125 -24.90 7.21 17.90
CA ASP A 125 -23.56 7.32 17.32
C ASP A 125 -23.41 6.47 16.05
N LEU A 126 -24.31 5.51 15.82
CA LEU A 126 -24.25 4.61 14.66
C LEU A 126 -24.68 5.36 13.40
N ILE A 127 -23.83 5.31 12.40
CA ILE A 127 -24.09 5.84 11.06
C ILE A 127 -23.91 4.74 10.01
N ASP A 128 -24.33 5.01 8.78
CA ASP A 128 -24.22 4.05 7.68
C ASP A 128 -22.79 3.55 7.47
N ASN A 129 -22.67 2.33 6.95
CA ASN A 129 -21.41 1.62 6.77
C ASN A 129 -20.61 1.41 8.06
N SER A 130 -21.30 0.90 9.10
CA SER A 130 -20.73 0.64 10.43
C SER A 130 -20.99 -0.79 10.92
N PRO A 131 -20.61 -1.83 10.16
CA PRO A 131 -21.03 -3.21 10.46
C PRO A 131 -20.43 -3.75 11.75
N VAL A 132 -19.22 -3.38 12.10
CA VAL A 132 -18.53 -3.89 13.29
C VAL A 132 -19.03 -3.19 14.54
N THR A 133 -19.11 -1.87 14.52
CA THR A 133 -19.62 -1.10 15.67
C THR A 133 -21.09 -1.39 15.93
N ALA A 134 -21.92 -1.60 14.89
CA ALA A 134 -23.31 -2.00 15.06
C ALA A 134 -23.42 -3.36 15.79
N ALA A 135 -22.58 -4.33 15.46
CA ALA A 135 -22.57 -5.65 16.10
C ALA A 135 -22.12 -5.60 17.57
N HIS A 136 -21.35 -4.59 17.97
CA HIS A 136 -20.80 -4.43 19.32
C HIS A 136 -21.50 -3.32 20.13
N LEU A 137 -22.70 -2.88 19.72
CA LEU A 137 -23.40 -1.79 20.39
C LEU A 137 -23.63 -2.04 21.88
N ALA A 138 -23.99 -3.27 22.27
CA ALA A 138 -24.28 -3.63 23.66
C ALA A 138 -23.02 -3.70 24.54
N THR A 139 -21.87 -4.03 23.97
CA THR A 139 -20.62 -4.28 24.70
C THR A 139 -19.64 -3.14 24.63
N GLY A 140 -19.80 -2.22 23.68
CA GLY A 140 -18.76 -1.29 23.30
C GLY A 140 -17.55 -2.00 22.68
N MET A 141 -16.52 -1.24 22.33
CA MET A 141 -15.30 -1.77 21.72
C MET A 141 -14.05 -1.14 22.35
N THR A 142 -12.96 -1.89 22.39
CA THR A 142 -11.65 -1.29 22.73
C THR A 142 -11.21 -0.35 21.61
N ILE A 143 -10.34 0.62 21.93
CA ILE A 143 -9.73 1.50 20.92
C ILE A 143 -8.97 0.67 19.89
N ALA A 144 -8.27 -0.40 20.30
CA ALA A 144 -7.66 -1.34 19.36
C ALA A 144 -8.69 -1.97 18.40
N GLY A 145 -9.84 -2.38 18.91
CA GLY A 145 -10.95 -2.92 18.10
C GLY A 145 -11.51 -1.88 17.13
N LEU A 146 -11.66 -0.62 17.56
CA LEU A 146 -12.09 0.47 16.70
C LEU A 146 -11.07 0.75 15.59
N CYS A 147 -9.77 0.75 15.92
CA CYS A 147 -8.69 0.90 14.94
C CYS A 147 -8.75 -0.20 13.87
N ALA A 148 -8.88 -1.46 14.29
CA ALA A 148 -9.02 -2.59 13.37
C ALA A 148 -10.27 -2.45 12.49
N ALA A 149 -11.44 -2.15 13.07
CA ALA A 149 -12.70 -1.98 12.33
C ALA A 149 -12.61 -0.85 11.28
N ALA A 150 -11.98 0.29 11.66
CA ALA A 150 -11.83 1.44 10.77
C ALA A 150 -10.99 1.12 9.53
N VAL A 151 -9.91 0.34 9.64
CA VAL A 151 -9.02 0.05 8.50
C VAL A 151 -9.41 -1.23 7.76
N GLN A 152 -9.93 -2.25 8.44
CA GLN A 152 -10.27 -3.54 7.81
C GLN A 152 -11.63 -3.52 7.11
N ARG A 153 -12.64 -2.94 7.75
CA ARG A 153 -14.02 -2.89 7.26
C ARG A 153 -14.47 -1.49 6.85
N SER A 154 -13.57 -0.52 6.96
CA SER A 154 -13.89 0.89 6.72
C SER A 154 -15.08 1.41 7.57
N ASP A 155 -15.27 0.90 8.79
CA ASP A 155 -16.36 1.23 9.69
C ASP A 155 -16.37 2.74 10.01
N ASN A 156 -17.48 3.41 9.68
CA ASN A 156 -17.61 4.87 9.78
C ASN A 156 -17.78 5.33 11.23
N THR A 157 -18.59 4.63 12.00
CA THR A 157 -18.74 4.95 13.42
C THR A 157 -17.43 4.72 14.17
N ALA A 158 -16.72 3.63 13.90
CA ALA A 158 -15.39 3.43 14.49
C ALA A 158 -14.44 4.60 14.17
N ALA A 159 -14.44 5.06 12.92
CA ALA A 159 -13.62 6.21 12.53
C ALA A 159 -14.02 7.49 13.28
N ASN A 160 -15.31 7.80 13.38
CA ASN A 160 -15.79 8.98 14.12
C ASN A 160 -15.46 8.89 15.63
N LEU A 161 -15.55 7.71 16.23
CA LEU A 161 -15.14 7.51 17.62
C LEU A 161 -13.62 7.77 17.80
N LEU A 162 -12.79 7.28 16.88
CA LEU A 162 -11.34 7.57 16.91
C LEU A 162 -11.05 9.06 16.68
N LEU A 163 -11.78 9.73 15.78
CA LEU A 163 -11.66 11.18 15.58
C LEU A 163 -12.03 11.96 16.86
N ARG A 164 -13.05 11.53 17.62
CA ARG A 164 -13.39 12.14 18.91
C ARG A 164 -12.23 12.04 19.91
N GLU A 165 -11.59 10.88 20.01
CA GLU A 165 -10.41 10.67 20.85
C GLU A 165 -9.24 11.57 20.44
N LEU A 166 -9.09 11.84 19.15
CA LEU A 166 -8.03 12.70 18.60
C LEU A 166 -8.35 14.21 18.70
N GLY A 167 -9.58 14.59 19.10
CA GLY A 167 -9.99 16.00 19.20
C GLY A 167 -10.66 16.53 17.92
N GLY A 168 -11.10 15.66 17.01
CA GLY A 168 -11.87 15.99 15.83
C GLY A 168 -11.13 15.80 14.50
N PRO A 169 -11.83 16.00 13.36
CA PRO A 169 -11.28 15.78 12.02
C PRO A 169 -9.97 16.52 11.75
N THR A 170 -9.84 17.77 12.21
CA THR A 170 -8.66 18.61 11.96
C THR A 170 -7.37 18.05 12.60
N ALA A 171 -7.48 17.16 13.58
CA ALA A 171 -6.34 16.44 14.15
C ALA A 171 -5.60 15.64 13.07
N ILE A 172 -6.33 15.07 12.09
CA ILE A 172 -5.72 14.36 10.95
C ILE A 172 -4.90 15.31 10.09
N THR A 173 -5.36 16.54 9.91
CA THR A 173 -4.57 17.56 9.22
C THR A 173 -3.28 17.87 9.98
N GLY A 174 -3.36 18.06 11.30
CA GLY A 174 -2.18 18.26 12.17
C GLY A 174 -1.21 17.09 12.09
N PHE A 175 -1.71 15.87 12.19
CA PHE A 175 -0.92 14.64 12.06
C PHE A 175 -0.21 14.57 10.70
N ALA A 176 -0.92 14.81 9.60
CA ALA A 176 -0.31 14.84 8.27
C ALA A 176 0.81 15.88 8.18
N ARG A 177 0.61 17.10 8.74
CA ARG A 177 1.65 18.15 8.77
C ARG A 177 2.89 17.72 9.54
N SER A 178 2.74 17.03 10.68
CA SER A 178 3.85 16.50 11.46
C SER A 178 4.68 15.46 10.69
N LEU A 179 4.06 14.80 9.69
CA LEU A 179 4.73 13.88 8.77
C LEU A 179 5.29 14.57 7.51
N GLY A 180 5.26 15.90 7.43
CA GLY A 180 5.71 16.66 6.27
C GLY A 180 4.72 16.71 5.10
N ASP A 181 3.52 16.16 5.26
CA ASP A 181 2.46 16.24 4.26
C ASP A 181 1.72 17.57 4.35
N ARG A 182 1.96 18.45 3.39
CA ARG A 182 1.36 19.79 3.31
C ARG A 182 0.03 19.84 2.56
N HIS A 183 -0.42 18.71 2.02
CA HIS A 183 -1.57 18.64 1.11
C HIS A 183 -2.80 17.99 1.73
N THR A 184 -2.61 16.87 2.47
CA THR A 184 -3.70 16.14 3.10
C THR A 184 -4.36 16.99 4.17
N ARG A 185 -5.69 17.02 4.15
CA ARG A 185 -6.51 17.65 5.16
C ARG A 185 -7.84 16.94 5.34
N LEU A 186 -8.32 16.91 6.55
CA LEU A 186 -9.64 16.43 6.93
C LEU A 186 -10.34 17.53 7.72
N ASP A 187 -11.58 17.85 7.36
CA ASP A 187 -12.34 18.95 7.92
C ASP A 187 -13.69 18.50 8.46
N ARG A 188 -14.27 17.43 7.88
CA ARG A 188 -15.61 16.95 8.18
C ARG A 188 -15.56 15.53 8.75
N TRP A 189 -16.65 15.15 9.38
CA TRP A 189 -16.90 13.82 9.92
C TRP A 189 -17.40 12.87 8.84
N GLU A 190 -17.36 11.56 9.12
CA GLU A 190 -18.15 10.59 8.37
C GLU A 190 -19.64 10.83 8.68
N PRO A 191 -20.58 10.74 7.70
CA PRO A 191 -20.32 10.42 6.28
C PRO A 191 -20.10 11.64 5.39
N ASP A 192 -20.20 12.90 5.90
CA ASP A 192 -20.24 14.14 5.10
C ASP A 192 -19.00 14.36 4.23
N LEU A 193 -17.83 13.88 4.69
CA LEU A 193 -16.57 13.98 3.96
C LEU A 193 -16.60 13.21 2.61
N ASN A 194 -17.53 12.26 2.45
CA ASN A 194 -17.66 11.44 1.23
C ASN A 194 -18.55 12.07 0.16
N SER A 195 -19.08 13.28 0.38
CA SER A 195 -19.75 14.03 -0.68
C SER A 195 -18.84 14.35 -1.87
N ALA A 196 -17.53 14.37 -1.63
CA ALA A 196 -16.44 14.28 -2.60
C ALA A 196 -16.52 15.24 -3.78
N GLU A 197 -17.04 16.47 -3.57
CA GLU A 197 -17.19 17.49 -4.61
C GLU A 197 -15.81 17.89 -5.19
N PRO A 198 -15.61 17.78 -6.51
CA PRO A 198 -14.28 17.96 -7.13
C PRO A 198 -13.70 19.38 -7.02
N TRP A 199 -14.52 20.37 -6.70
CA TRP A 199 -14.12 21.78 -6.54
C TRP A 199 -13.79 22.16 -5.10
N ARG A 200 -14.17 21.31 -4.12
CA ARG A 200 -13.84 21.56 -2.71
C ARG A 200 -12.36 21.30 -2.43
N ARG A 201 -11.84 22.07 -1.49
CA ARG A 201 -10.49 21.85 -0.96
C ARG A 201 -10.50 21.11 0.38
N THR A 202 -11.66 21.03 1.04
CA THR A 202 -11.88 20.27 2.28
C THR A 202 -11.81 18.78 2.00
N ASP A 203 -11.34 17.99 2.96
CA ASP A 203 -11.27 16.53 2.91
C ASP A 203 -10.53 15.98 1.69
N THR A 204 -9.40 16.60 1.35
CA THR A 204 -8.63 16.25 0.16
C THR A 204 -7.19 15.88 0.47
N THR A 205 -6.59 15.15 -0.45
CA THR A 205 -5.17 14.86 -0.51
C THR A 205 -4.66 15.00 -1.96
N THR A 206 -3.38 14.67 -2.19
CA THR A 206 -2.84 14.40 -3.53
C THR A 206 -2.23 13.02 -3.58
N PRO A 207 -2.18 12.32 -4.73
CA PRO A 207 -1.59 10.98 -4.84
C PRO A 207 -0.17 10.90 -4.28
N ALA A 208 0.67 11.88 -4.60
CA ALA A 208 2.05 11.92 -4.11
C ALA A 208 2.13 12.18 -2.60
N ALA A 209 1.27 13.01 -2.05
CA ALA A 209 1.27 13.31 -0.62
C ALA A 209 0.84 12.09 0.19
N ILE A 210 -0.31 11.50 -0.15
CA ILE A 210 -0.82 10.35 0.58
C ILE A 210 0.11 9.12 0.43
N GLY A 211 0.66 8.89 -0.77
CA GLY A 211 1.63 7.82 -0.97
C GLY A 211 2.86 7.96 -0.07
N ARG A 212 3.46 9.16 0.00
CA ARG A 212 4.59 9.43 0.90
C ARG A 212 4.21 9.31 2.37
N THR A 213 3.01 9.72 2.76
CA THR A 213 2.51 9.56 4.13
C THR A 213 2.39 8.09 4.51
N PHE A 214 1.84 7.23 3.63
CA PHE A 214 1.80 5.79 3.85
C PHE A 214 3.19 5.16 3.90
N ALA A 215 4.13 5.62 3.07
CA ALA A 215 5.52 5.17 3.16
C ALA A 215 6.13 5.46 4.53
N ARG A 216 5.92 6.66 5.09
CA ARG A 216 6.40 7.01 6.42
C ARG A 216 5.76 6.18 7.54
N LEU A 217 4.47 5.86 7.42
CA LEU A 217 3.74 5.08 8.41
C LEU A 217 4.10 3.59 8.38
N LEU A 218 4.27 2.99 7.19
CA LEU A 218 4.38 1.54 7.01
C LEU A 218 5.80 1.03 6.77
N VAL A 219 6.71 1.90 6.31
CA VAL A 219 8.10 1.55 5.95
C VAL A 219 9.11 2.43 6.69
N GLY A 220 8.76 3.70 6.91
CA GLY A 220 9.62 4.69 7.53
C GLY A 220 9.58 4.68 9.06
N ASP A 221 9.86 5.83 9.64
CA ASP A 221 10.11 6.06 11.06
C ASP A 221 9.00 6.85 11.79
N ALA A 222 7.84 7.03 11.13
CA ALA A 222 6.74 7.81 11.70
C ALA A 222 6.10 7.14 12.94
N LEU A 223 6.25 5.83 13.07
CA LEU A 223 5.77 5.01 14.18
C LEU A 223 6.91 4.20 14.79
N THR A 224 6.78 3.81 16.06
CA THR A 224 7.68 2.82 16.65
C THR A 224 7.63 1.51 15.85
N PRO A 225 8.65 0.64 15.92
CA PRO A 225 8.62 -0.66 15.23
C PRO A 225 7.38 -1.50 15.61
N VAL A 226 6.95 -1.46 16.87
CA VAL A 226 5.78 -2.19 17.39
C VAL A 226 4.49 -1.65 16.78
N ASP A 227 4.30 -0.33 16.78
CA ASP A 227 3.09 0.31 16.25
C ASP A 227 3.01 0.22 14.74
N ARG A 228 4.15 0.35 14.05
CA ARG A 228 4.24 0.12 12.61
C ARG A 228 3.85 -1.31 12.24
N ALA A 229 4.34 -2.31 12.98
CA ALA A 229 3.96 -3.70 12.76
C ALA A 229 2.46 -3.91 12.99
N ARG A 230 1.90 -3.30 14.04
CA ARG A 230 0.47 -3.37 14.39
C ARG A 230 -0.40 -2.74 13.31
N LEU A 231 -0.11 -1.50 12.89
CA LEU A 231 -0.82 -0.83 11.80
C LEU A 231 -0.74 -1.66 10.50
N THR A 232 0.45 -2.14 10.16
CA THR A 232 0.68 -2.98 8.97
C THR A 232 -0.15 -4.25 9.02
N ALA A 233 -0.20 -4.93 10.18
CA ALA A 233 -1.00 -6.15 10.35
C ALA A 233 -2.50 -5.87 10.16
N TRP A 234 -3.03 -4.82 10.77
CA TRP A 234 -4.43 -4.43 10.59
C TRP A 234 -4.75 -4.07 9.13
N MET A 235 -3.88 -3.33 8.45
CA MET A 235 -4.09 -2.95 7.06
C MET A 235 -3.93 -4.13 6.09
N LYS A 236 -3.08 -5.12 6.38
CA LYS A 236 -2.99 -6.36 5.60
C LYS A 236 -4.28 -7.18 5.67
N ALA A 237 -5.04 -7.06 6.74
CA ALA A 237 -6.35 -7.68 6.92
C ALA A 237 -7.50 -6.84 6.34
N ASN A 238 -7.22 -5.85 5.48
CA ASN A 238 -8.24 -5.08 4.77
C ASN A 238 -9.09 -5.98 3.88
N GLU A 239 -10.41 -5.91 4.07
CA GLU A 239 -11.40 -6.69 3.32
C GLU A 239 -12.10 -5.89 2.21
N THR A 240 -11.75 -4.60 2.06
CA THR A 240 -12.41 -3.69 1.11
C THR A 240 -11.65 -3.48 -0.20
N ASN A 241 -10.51 -4.13 -0.38
CA ASN A 241 -9.61 -3.96 -1.53
C ASN A 241 -9.70 -5.07 -2.59
N THR A 242 -10.64 -6.02 -2.45
CA THR A 242 -10.75 -7.24 -3.27
C THR A 242 -10.72 -6.94 -4.78
N ASP A 243 -11.43 -5.91 -5.21
CA ASP A 243 -11.58 -5.54 -6.61
C ASP A 243 -10.63 -4.40 -7.05
N ARG A 244 -9.75 -3.92 -6.15
CA ARG A 244 -8.78 -2.82 -6.37
C ARG A 244 -7.34 -3.35 -6.39
N PHE A 245 -6.52 -3.02 -5.40
CA PHE A 245 -5.12 -3.44 -5.36
C PHE A 245 -4.99 -4.97 -5.36
N ARG A 246 -5.83 -5.69 -4.61
CA ARG A 246 -5.78 -7.16 -4.57
C ARG A 246 -6.08 -7.81 -5.93
N ALA A 247 -7.00 -7.25 -6.72
CA ALA A 247 -7.29 -7.74 -8.08
C ALA A 247 -6.18 -7.43 -9.09
N ALA A 248 -5.29 -6.50 -8.78
CA ALA A 248 -4.29 -5.97 -9.69
C ALA A 248 -2.90 -6.56 -9.49
N LEU A 249 -2.50 -6.77 -8.24
CA LEU A 249 -1.16 -7.18 -7.86
C LEU A 249 -1.04 -8.71 -7.79
N PRO A 250 0.17 -9.27 -7.99
CA PRO A 250 0.40 -10.70 -7.86
C PRO A 250 -0.06 -11.23 -6.50
N ARG A 251 -0.53 -12.49 -6.47
CA ARG A 251 -1.10 -13.10 -5.27
C ARG A 251 -0.10 -13.30 -4.14
N ASP A 252 1.17 -13.42 -4.48
CA ASP A 252 2.30 -13.59 -3.57
C ASP A 252 2.82 -12.27 -2.99
N TRP A 253 2.25 -11.14 -3.39
CA TRP A 253 2.55 -9.85 -2.77
C TRP A 253 1.73 -9.65 -1.50
N ALA A 254 2.39 -9.23 -0.43
CA ALA A 254 1.70 -8.75 0.77
C ALA A 254 1.25 -7.29 0.54
N ILE A 255 0.01 -6.96 0.89
CA ILE A 255 -0.55 -5.63 0.66
C ILE A 255 -1.10 -5.09 1.99
N ALA A 256 -0.70 -3.89 2.37
CA ALA A 256 -1.28 -3.10 3.45
C ALA A 256 -1.78 -1.79 2.86
N ASP A 257 -3.08 -1.67 2.71
CA ASP A 257 -3.72 -0.55 2.02
C ASP A 257 -4.99 -0.09 2.70
N LYS A 258 -5.48 1.06 2.29
CA LYS A 258 -6.78 1.59 2.68
C LYS A 258 -7.52 2.14 1.48
N THR A 259 -8.72 1.64 1.28
CA THR A 259 -9.64 2.12 0.25
C THR A 259 -10.43 3.36 0.69
N GLY A 260 -10.95 4.09 -0.28
CA GLY A 260 -11.90 5.18 -0.06
C GLY A 260 -12.93 5.23 -1.18
N THR A 261 -14.19 5.51 -0.86
CA THR A 261 -15.29 5.62 -1.83
C THR A 261 -16.17 6.81 -1.45
N GLY A 262 -16.63 7.54 -2.45
CA GLY A 262 -17.51 8.70 -2.27
C GLY A 262 -18.29 9.01 -3.54
N SER A 263 -19.04 10.10 -3.51
CA SER A 263 -19.76 10.63 -4.69
C SER A 263 -18.77 10.99 -5.81
N TYR A 264 -19.29 11.39 -6.95
CA TYR A 264 -18.51 11.75 -8.15
C TYR A 264 -17.59 10.62 -8.62
N GLY A 265 -18.03 9.36 -8.55
CA GLY A 265 -17.26 8.22 -8.99
C GLY A 265 -15.93 8.06 -8.25
N THR A 266 -15.82 8.62 -7.05
CA THR A 266 -14.58 8.53 -6.26
C THR A 266 -14.35 7.11 -5.81
N ALA A 267 -13.25 6.52 -6.29
CA ALA A 267 -12.73 5.22 -5.86
C ALA A 267 -11.22 5.35 -5.68
N ASN A 268 -10.76 5.21 -4.47
CA ASN A 268 -9.38 5.41 -4.07
C ASN A 268 -8.81 4.14 -3.45
N ASP A 269 -7.51 3.93 -3.65
CA ASP A 269 -6.75 2.94 -2.92
C ASP A 269 -5.32 3.46 -2.71
N ALA A 270 -4.80 3.36 -1.50
CA ALA A 270 -3.45 3.82 -1.17
C ALA A 270 -2.82 2.94 -0.09
N GLY A 271 -1.52 2.68 -0.21
CA GLY A 271 -0.81 1.83 0.73
C GLY A 271 0.58 1.44 0.28
N VAL A 272 1.06 0.34 0.83
CA VAL A 272 2.33 -0.29 0.49
C VAL A 272 2.08 -1.76 0.16
N ALA A 273 2.67 -2.23 -0.92
CA ALA A 273 2.74 -3.63 -1.28
C ALA A 273 4.19 -4.11 -1.21
N TRP A 274 4.43 -5.31 -0.70
CA TRP A 274 5.76 -5.92 -0.65
C TRP A 274 5.83 -7.04 -1.68
N THR A 275 6.83 -6.98 -2.53
CA THR A 275 7.18 -8.08 -3.45
C THR A 275 7.68 -9.31 -2.67
N PRO A 276 7.77 -10.50 -3.28
CA PRO A 276 8.24 -11.71 -2.58
C PRO A 276 9.64 -11.60 -1.97
N ASP A 277 10.50 -10.76 -2.56
CA ASP A 277 11.84 -10.46 -2.03
C ASP A 277 11.84 -9.37 -0.95
N GLY A 278 10.65 -8.94 -0.50
CA GLY A 278 10.47 -7.97 0.57
C GLY A 278 10.62 -6.50 0.16
N THR A 279 10.73 -6.19 -1.14
CA THR A 279 10.84 -4.79 -1.60
C THR A 279 9.51 -4.05 -1.42
N PRO A 280 9.48 -2.94 -0.66
CA PRO A 280 8.28 -2.12 -0.53
C PRO A 280 8.02 -1.29 -1.79
N ILE A 281 6.80 -1.39 -2.30
CA ILE A 281 6.25 -0.61 -3.40
C ILE A 281 5.14 0.27 -2.84
N VAL A 282 5.36 1.55 -2.80
CA VAL A 282 4.34 2.54 -2.41
C VAL A 282 3.40 2.77 -3.57
N LEU A 283 2.11 2.74 -3.32
CA LEU A 283 1.08 2.91 -4.32
C LEU A 283 -0.01 3.86 -3.82
N ALA A 284 -0.46 4.78 -4.67
CA ALA A 284 -1.66 5.57 -4.45
C ALA A 284 -2.37 5.78 -5.79
N VAL A 285 -3.60 5.33 -5.88
CA VAL A 285 -4.50 5.50 -7.03
C VAL A 285 -5.76 6.17 -6.53
N LEU A 286 -5.99 7.39 -6.99
CA LEU A 286 -7.13 8.21 -6.60
C LEU A 286 -7.90 8.56 -7.87
N THR A 287 -9.20 8.25 -7.89
CA THR A 287 -10.03 8.44 -9.08
C THR A 287 -11.27 9.28 -8.77
N GLY A 288 -11.90 9.79 -9.81
CA GLY A 288 -13.15 10.52 -9.70
C GLY A 288 -13.76 10.81 -11.06
N SER A 289 -14.99 11.30 -11.06
CA SER A 289 -15.79 11.69 -12.23
C SER A 289 -16.23 13.15 -12.13
N ALA A 290 -16.83 13.68 -13.18
CA ALA A 290 -17.53 14.95 -13.16
C ALA A 290 -19.01 14.80 -12.76
N GLU A 291 -19.56 13.59 -12.85
CA GLU A 291 -20.94 13.27 -12.57
C GLU A 291 -21.10 12.85 -11.10
N GLN A 292 -21.99 13.51 -10.37
CA GLN A 292 -22.19 13.29 -8.94
C GLN A 292 -22.65 11.86 -8.63
N SER A 293 -23.55 11.33 -9.43
CA SER A 293 -24.15 10.00 -9.26
C SER A 293 -23.31 8.88 -9.87
N ALA A 294 -22.17 9.19 -10.51
CA ALA A 294 -21.32 8.16 -11.06
C ALA A 294 -20.87 7.17 -9.95
N PRO A 295 -20.97 5.86 -10.18
CA PRO A 295 -20.46 4.87 -9.24
C PRO A 295 -18.94 4.88 -9.20
N GLY A 296 -18.37 4.51 -8.06
CA GLY A 296 -16.93 4.24 -7.95
C GLY A 296 -16.49 3.15 -8.93
N ASN A 297 -15.31 3.29 -9.53
CA ASN A 297 -14.82 2.37 -10.56
C ASN A 297 -13.61 1.57 -10.05
N ASP A 298 -13.86 0.46 -9.37
CA ASP A 298 -12.84 -0.41 -8.79
C ASP A 298 -11.94 -1.03 -9.87
N ARG A 299 -12.51 -1.38 -11.03
CA ARG A 299 -11.76 -1.91 -12.17
C ARG A 299 -10.74 -0.88 -12.69
N LEU A 300 -11.10 0.39 -12.77
CA LEU A 300 -10.17 1.45 -13.15
C LEU A 300 -9.00 1.52 -12.17
N VAL A 301 -9.28 1.46 -10.86
CA VAL A 301 -8.22 1.44 -9.83
C VAL A 301 -7.29 0.25 -10.05
N ALA A 302 -7.83 -0.95 -10.29
CA ALA A 302 -7.04 -2.15 -10.56
C ALA A 302 -6.20 -2.02 -11.85
N ASP A 303 -6.78 -1.51 -12.94
CA ASP A 303 -6.07 -1.37 -14.23
C ASP A 303 -4.93 -0.34 -14.11
N VAL A 304 -5.15 0.78 -13.44
CA VAL A 304 -4.11 1.77 -13.13
C VAL A 304 -3.00 1.14 -12.28
N THR A 305 -3.36 0.39 -11.24
CA THR A 305 -2.41 -0.27 -10.36
C THR A 305 -1.51 -1.24 -11.12
N ARG A 306 -2.04 -2.02 -12.07
CA ARG A 306 -1.24 -2.91 -12.94
C ARG A 306 -0.20 -2.14 -13.77
N VAL A 307 -0.60 -0.99 -14.30
CA VAL A 307 0.32 -0.12 -15.07
C VAL A 307 1.44 0.39 -14.18
N LEU A 308 1.09 0.88 -12.98
CA LEU A 308 2.06 1.42 -12.01
C LEU A 308 3.04 0.35 -11.53
N ALA A 309 2.52 -0.80 -11.08
CA ALA A 309 3.34 -1.88 -10.53
C ALA A 309 4.37 -2.35 -11.56
N ARG A 310 3.93 -2.61 -12.81
CA ARG A 310 4.84 -2.99 -13.91
C ARG A 310 5.92 -1.95 -14.19
N ALA A 311 5.60 -0.67 -14.04
CA ALA A 311 6.53 0.41 -14.35
C ALA A 311 7.62 0.61 -13.28
N VAL A 312 7.36 0.25 -12.02
CA VAL A 312 8.31 0.45 -10.92
C VAL A 312 9.03 -0.81 -10.44
N THR A 313 8.68 -2.00 -11.00
CA THR A 313 9.29 -3.29 -10.61
C THR A 313 10.17 -3.91 -11.68
N ARG A 314 10.39 -3.21 -12.77
CA ARG A 314 11.30 -3.60 -13.85
C ARG A 314 12.71 -3.13 -13.63
#